data_fea089d3d716197b1351330d0dcde56c
#
_entry.id   fea089d3d716197b1351330d0dcde56c
#
_cell.length_a   1.000
_cell.length_b   1.000
_cell.length_c   1.000
_cell.angle_alpha   90.00
_cell.angle_beta   90.00
_cell.angle_gamma   90.00
#
_symmetry.space_group_name_H-M   'P 1'
#
loop_
_entity.id
_entity.type
_entity.pdbx_description
1 polymer ?
#
loop_
_entity_poly.entity_id
_entity_poly.type
_entity_poly.pdbx_seq_one_letter_code
_entity_poly.pdbx_strand_id
1 'polypeptide(L)'
;MKKQIRKLLHRFENLKFRKKLSVLMLIAGLVPVVFLAFSMQYGMTNQLREKEQYNLEKILEQSVNSIENQSQIYENLVDYLSYSQSLRNIFDTEMESDYEKYLKYVKVADPLLQMPTIYHKEIRSITLYSDNIEVPHGDTLLPMSEAENQQWYSCLLYTSDAADE
;
A
#
# COMPACT_ATOMS: atom_id res chain seq x y z
N MET A 1 -8.88 43.76 -33.27
CA MET A 1 -7.58 43.31 -33.76
C MET A 1 -7.12 43.97 -35.07
N LYS A 2 -7.87 43.99 -36.15
CA LYS A 2 -7.45 44.58 -37.46
C LYS A 2 -7.02 46.06 -37.40
N LYS A 3 -7.65 46.90 -36.56
CA LYS A 3 -7.31 48.33 -36.41
C LYS A 3 -5.96 48.58 -35.73
N GLN A 4 -5.54 47.73 -34.81
CA GLN A 4 -4.25 47.84 -34.13
C GLN A 4 -3.08 47.41 -35.03
N ILE A 5 -3.29 46.33 -35.81
CA ILE A 5 -2.30 45.85 -36.77
C ILE A 5 -2.03 46.89 -37.85
N ARG A 6 -3.08 47.55 -38.34
CA ARG A 6 -2.94 48.67 -39.33
C ARG A 6 -2.18 49.87 -38.80
N LYS A 7 -2.34 50.23 -37.52
CA LYS A 7 -1.56 51.30 -36.88
C LYS A 7 -0.09 50.95 -36.72
N LEU A 8 0.22 49.69 -36.42
CA LEU A 8 1.60 49.19 -36.30
C LEU A 8 2.28 49.16 -37.68
N LEU A 9 1.60 48.72 -38.73
CA LEU A 9 2.09 48.74 -40.11
C LEU A 9 2.40 50.17 -40.59
N HIS A 10 1.54 51.11 -40.29
CA HIS A 10 1.75 52.54 -40.70
C HIS A 10 2.92 53.20 -39.94
N ARG A 11 3.16 52.79 -38.67
CA ARG A 11 4.35 53.22 -37.92
C ARG A 11 5.61 52.58 -38.47
N PHE A 12 5.55 51.35 -38.96
CA PHE A 12 6.69 50.68 -39.57
C PHE A 12 7.08 51.27 -40.91
N GLU A 13 6.13 51.75 -41.70
CA GLU A 13 6.38 52.43 -42.98
C GLU A 13 7.15 53.73 -42.81
N ASN A 14 6.97 54.46 -41.72
CA ASN A 14 7.63 55.75 -41.46
C ASN A 14 9.00 55.64 -40.75
N LEU A 15 9.53 54.43 -40.49
CA LEU A 15 10.82 54.23 -39.88
C LEU A 15 11.96 54.39 -40.89
N LYS A 16 13.10 54.99 -40.46
CA LYS A 16 14.33 55.04 -41.25
C LYS A 16 14.81 53.62 -41.61
N PHE A 17 15.35 53.45 -42.81
CA PHE A 17 15.76 52.16 -43.37
C PHE A 17 16.56 51.28 -42.40
N ARG A 18 17.54 51.86 -41.69
CA ARG A 18 18.33 51.13 -40.65
C ARG A 18 17.46 50.52 -39.55
N LYS A 19 16.43 51.23 -39.10
CA LYS A 19 15.52 50.73 -38.06
C LYS A 19 14.58 49.65 -38.58
N LYS A 20 14.14 49.77 -39.85
CA LYS A 20 13.36 48.72 -40.52
C LYS A 20 14.12 47.41 -40.59
N LEU A 21 15.38 47.47 -40.99
CA LEU A 21 16.24 46.31 -41.12
C LEU A 21 16.49 45.62 -39.75
N SER A 22 16.76 46.44 -38.71
CA SER A 22 16.94 45.95 -37.36
C SER A 22 15.71 45.24 -36.77
N VAL A 23 14.52 45.82 -36.99
CA VAL A 23 13.25 45.22 -36.51
C VAL A 23 12.97 43.92 -37.28
N LEU A 24 13.24 43.87 -38.58
CA LEU A 24 13.03 42.69 -39.40
C LEU A 24 13.95 41.54 -39.01
N MET A 25 15.23 41.84 -38.74
CA MET A 25 16.19 40.85 -38.20
C MET A 25 15.78 40.33 -36.80
N LEU A 26 15.27 41.22 -35.94
CA LEU A 26 14.84 40.86 -34.59
C LEU A 26 13.61 39.95 -34.64
N ILE A 27 12.65 40.25 -35.51
CA ILE A 27 11.47 39.40 -35.71
C ILE A 27 11.87 38.04 -36.34
N ALA A 28 12.73 38.06 -37.36
CA ALA A 28 13.17 36.83 -38.03
C ALA A 28 13.94 35.89 -37.10
N GLY A 29 14.67 36.44 -36.11
CA GLY A 29 15.36 35.64 -35.10
C GLY A 29 14.48 35.20 -33.93
N LEU A 30 13.60 36.09 -33.46
CA LEU A 30 12.82 35.86 -32.23
C LEU A 30 11.60 34.96 -32.46
N VAL A 31 10.94 35.10 -33.60
CA VAL A 31 9.73 34.33 -33.95
C VAL A 31 9.98 32.82 -33.98
N PRO A 32 11.03 32.31 -34.67
CA PRO A 32 11.30 30.85 -34.67
C PRO A 32 11.67 30.32 -33.30
N VAL A 33 12.42 31.10 -32.47
CA VAL A 33 12.79 30.69 -31.14
C VAL A 33 11.55 30.56 -30.24
N VAL A 34 10.65 31.55 -30.28
CA VAL A 34 9.38 31.50 -29.53
C VAL A 34 8.50 30.35 -30.01
N PHE A 35 8.42 30.13 -31.29
CA PHE A 35 7.64 29.04 -31.87
C PHE A 35 8.19 27.65 -31.44
N LEU A 36 9.50 27.47 -31.49
CA LEU A 36 10.16 26.23 -31.00
C LEU A 36 9.91 26.03 -29.50
N ALA A 37 10.06 27.07 -28.68
CA ALA A 37 9.82 26.99 -27.25
C ALA A 37 8.38 26.56 -26.94
N PHE A 38 7.40 27.15 -27.61
CA PHE A 38 5.98 26.75 -27.46
C PHE A 38 5.72 25.31 -27.92
N SER A 39 6.27 24.91 -29.04
CA SER A 39 6.11 23.56 -29.60
C SER A 39 6.72 22.50 -28.65
N MET A 40 7.90 22.79 -28.12
CA MET A 40 8.58 21.91 -27.18
C MET A 40 7.82 21.78 -25.85
N GLN A 41 7.30 22.89 -25.34
CA GLN A 41 6.53 22.90 -24.09
C GLN A 41 5.22 22.14 -24.22
N TYR A 42 4.53 22.27 -25.35
CA TYR A 42 3.28 21.57 -25.61
C TYR A 42 3.49 20.05 -25.75
N GLY A 43 4.52 19.64 -26.48
CA GLY A 43 4.88 18.23 -26.63
C GLY A 43 5.31 17.57 -25.32
N MET A 44 6.10 18.28 -24.51
CA MET A 44 6.62 17.79 -23.24
C MET A 44 5.52 17.61 -22.17
N THR A 45 4.55 18.52 -22.13
CA THR A 45 3.44 18.46 -21.18
C THR A 45 2.54 17.25 -21.42
N ASN A 46 2.27 16.91 -22.68
CA ASN A 46 1.44 15.75 -23.02
C ASN A 46 2.16 14.43 -22.68
N GLN A 47 3.44 14.32 -23.00
CA GLN A 47 4.24 13.13 -22.68
C GLN A 47 4.42 12.92 -21.16
N LEU A 48 4.56 14.01 -20.39
CA LEU A 48 4.63 13.94 -18.94
C LEU A 48 3.32 13.44 -18.34
N ARG A 49 2.17 13.93 -18.81
CA ARG A 49 0.85 13.46 -18.32
C ARG A 49 0.62 11.98 -18.58
N GLU A 50 0.94 11.49 -19.76
CA GLU A 50 0.82 10.07 -20.11
C GLU A 50 1.75 9.20 -19.22
N LYS A 51 2.99 9.65 -19.00
CA LYS A 51 3.92 8.97 -18.10
C LYS A 51 3.46 8.98 -16.65
N GLU A 52 2.93 10.09 -16.17
CA GLU A 52 2.41 10.18 -14.80
C GLU A 52 1.21 9.25 -14.60
N GLN A 53 0.26 9.21 -15.54
CA GLN A 53 -0.88 8.29 -15.48
C GLN A 53 -0.42 6.83 -15.48
N TYR A 54 0.47 6.46 -16.38
CA TYR A 54 1.03 5.12 -16.45
C TYR A 54 1.79 4.73 -15.16
N ASN A 55 2.58 5.64 -14.60
CA ASN A 55 3.29 5.40 -13.35
C ASN A 55 2.35 5.25 -12.16
N LEU A 56 1.29 6.06 -12.08
CA LEU A 56 0.27 5.93 -11.03
C LEU A 56 -0.47 4.60 -11.11
N GLU A 57 -0.86 4.19 -12.31
CA GLU A 57 -1.53 2.91 -12.54
C GLU A 57 -0.64 1.74 -12.12
N LYS A 58 0.64 1.79 -12.47
CA LYS A 58 1.62 0.79 -12.10
C LYS A 58 1.91 0.76 -10.59
N ILE A 59 1.95 1.91 -9.93
CA ILE A 59 2.13 2.00 -8.47
C ILE A 59 0.91 1.42 -7.75
N LEU A 60 -0.30 1.70 -8.25
CA LEU A 60 -1.54 1.13 -7.72
C LEU A 60 -1.54 -0.39 -7.86
N GLU A 61 -1.23 -0.91 -9.03
CA GLU A 61 -1.13 -2.35 -9.28
C GLU A 61 -0.10 -3.02 -8.34
N GLN A 62 1.08 -2.43 -8.20
CA GLN A 62 2.09 -2.92 -7.27
C GLN A 62 1.62 -2.88 -5.81
N SER A 63 0.88 -1.85 -5.43
CA SER A 63 0.34 -1.73 -4.07
C SER A 63 -0.72 -2.78 -3.79
N VAL A 64 -1.63 -3.01 -4.73
CA VAL A 64 -2.65 -4.07 -4.63
C VAL A 64 -1.98 -5.44 -4.52
N ASN A 65 -1.04 -5.76 -5.42
CA ASN A 65 -0.30 -7.02 -5.39
C ASN A 65 0.49 -7.20 -4.07
N SER A 66 1.02 -6.12 -3.51
CA SER A 66 1.72 -6.17 -2.23
C SER A 66 0.77 -6.50 -1.08
N ILE A 67 -0.42 -5.89 -1.06
CA ILE A 67 -1.45 -6.18 -0.04
C ILE A 67 -1.93 -7.63 -0.17
N GLU A 68 -2.19 -8.07 -1.39
CA GLU A 68 -2.64 -9.43 -1.67
C GLU A 68 -1.60 -10.47 -1.23
N ASN A 69 -0.33 -10.24 -1.55
CA ASN A 69 0.76 -11.11 -1.09
C ASN A 69 0.87 -11.14 0.45
N GLN A 70 0.71 -9.99 1.12
CA GLN A 70 0.72 -9.96 2.58
C GLN A 70 -0.47 -10.69 3.18
N SER A 71 -1.67 -10.51 2.61
CA SER A 71 -2.87 -11.24 3.04
C SER A 71 -2.65 -12.75 2.95
N GLN A 72 -2.09 -13.21 1.84
CA GLN A 72 -1.83 -14.62 1.61
C GLN A 72 -0.80 -15.21 2.59
N ILE A 73 0.20 -14.42 3.02
CA ILE A 73 1.13 -14.83 4.08
C ILE A 73 0.38 -15.06 5.39
N TYR A 74 -0.54 -14.18 5.75
CA TYR A 74 -1.32 -14.31 6.98
C TYR A 74 -2.29 -15.48 6.93
N GLU A 75 -2.97 -15.69 5.81
CA GLU A 75 -3.84 -16.85 5.58
C GLU A 75 -3.06 -18.16 5.73
N ASN A 76 -1.93 -18.28 5.04
CA ASN A 76 -1.07 -19.45 5.13
C ASN A 76 -0.56 -19.69 6.56
N LEU A 77 -0.30 -18.63 7.30
CA LEU A 77 0.14 -18.73 8.69
C LEU A 77 -0.98 -19.23 9.61
N VAL A 78 -2.20 -18.71 9.44
CA VAL A 78 -3.39 -19.16 10.17
C VAL A 78 -3.65 -20.63 9.87
N ASP A 79 -3.61 -21.02 8.61
CA ASP A 79 -3.77 -22.41 8.18
C ASP A 79 -2.71 -23.32 8.81
N TYR A 80 -1.43 -22.90 8.73
CA TYR A 80 -0.34 -23.65 9.33
C TYR A 80 -0.54 -23.88 10.84
N LEU A 81 -0.93 -22.84 11.56
CA LEU A 81 -1.19 -22.93 13.00
C LEU A 81 -2.43 -23.79 13.29
N SER A 82 -3.50 -23.64 12.52
CA SER A 82 -4.76 -24.38 12.67
C SER A 82 -4.59 -25.88 12.43
N TYR A 83 -3.76 -26.25 11.45
CA TYR A 83 -3.47 -27.64 11.12
C TYR A 83 -2.26 -28.22 11.89
N SER A 84 -1.61 -27.44 12.75
CA SER A 84 -0.48 -27.90 13.53
C SER A 84 -0.88 -28.97 14.53
N GLN A 85 -0.47 -30.22 14.28
CA GLN A 85 -0.70 -31.33 15.20
C GLN A 85 -0.06 -31.10 16.56
N SER A 86 1.04 -30.37 16.59
CA SER A 86 1.73 -30.03 17.85
C SER A 86 0.89 -29.13 18.73
N LEU A 87 0.19 -28.14 18.14
CA LEU A 87 -0.73 -27.28 18.87
C LEU A 87 -1.98 -28.04 19.31
N ARG A 88 -2.57 -28.86 18.43
CA ARG A 88 -3.72 -29.71 18.81
C ARG A 88 -3.41 -30.59 19.98
N ASN A 89 -2.27 -31.27 19.99
CA ASN A 89 -1.87 -32.15 21.07
C ASN A 89 -1.72 -31.43 22.44
N ILE A 90 -1.50 -30.10 22.39
CA ILE A 90 -1.47 -29.30 23.63
C ILE A 90 -2.88 -29.11 24.19
N PHE A 91 -3.87 -28.93 23.33
CA PHE A 91 -5.25 -28.62 23.71
C PHE A 91 -6.09 -29.89 23.94
N ASP A 92 -5.84 -30.96 23.19
CA ASP A 92 -6.63 -32.20 23.23
C ASP A 92 -6.18 -33.21 24.28
N THR A 93 -4.97 -33.04 24.82
CA THR A 93 -4.45 -34.01 25.80
C THR A 93 -4.83 -33.57 27.23
N GLU A 94 -5.60 -34.39 27.93
CA GLU A 94 -5.77 -34.27 29.37
C GLU A 94 -4.40 -34.42 30.05
N MET A 95 -3.96 -33.38 30.72
CA MET A 95 -2.69 -33.35 31.42
C MET A 95 -2.94 -33.45 32.93
N GLU A 96 -2.21 -34.35 33.56
CA GLU A 96 -2.38 -34.64 34.99
C GLU A 96 -1.88 -33.49 35.88
N SER A 97 -1.02 -32.58 35.34
CA SER A 97 -0.37 -31.54 36.15
C SER A 97 -0.26 -30.21 35.39
N ASP A 98 -0.48 -29.12 36.11
CA ASP A 98 -0.25 -27.75 35.61
C ASP A 98 1.20 -27.48 35.19
N TYR A 99 2.14 -28.17 35.82
CA TYR A 99 3.56 -28.10 35.47
C TYR A 99 3.83 -28.71 34.09
N GLU A 100 3.19 -29.83 33.74
CA GLU A 100 3.30 -30.43 32.41
C GLU A 100 2.68 -29.54 31.32
N LYS A 101 1.52 -28.93 31.61
CA LYS A 101 0.91 -27.93 30.75
C LYS A 101 1.88 -26.78 30.47
N TYR A 102 2.45 -26.21 31.52
CA TYR A 102 3.43 -25.13 31.40
C TYR A 102 4.65 -25.51 30.56
N LEU A 103 5.22 -26.71 30.81
CA LEU A 103 6.36 -27.17 30.02
C LEU A 103 6.05 -27.36 28.54
N LYS A 104 4.84 -27.82 28.18
CA LYS A 104 4.42 -27.93 26.78
C LYS A 104 4.20 -26.58 26.16
N TYR A 105 3.62 -25.62 26.88
CA TYR A 105 3.49 -24.26 26.40
C TYR A 105 4.85 -23.65 26.07
N VAL A 106 5.80 -23.70 26.99
CA VAL A 106 7.14 -23.12 26.77
C VAL A 106 7.92 -23.84 25.68
N LYS A 107 7.82 -25.19 25.60
CA LYS A 107 8.63 -25.97 24.64
C LYS A 107 8.04 -26.05 23.24
N VAL A 108 6.72 -25.95 23.10
CA VAL A 108 6.04 -26.19 21.83
C VAL A 108 5.27 -24.95 21.36
N ALA A 109 4.39 -24.39 22.20
CA ALA A 109 3.56 -23.26 21.79
C ALA A 109 4.39 -21.99 21.58
N ASP A 110 5.21 -21.61 22.55
CA ASP A 110 6.01 -20.39 22.47
C ASP A 110 6.90 -20.33 21.23
N PRO A 111 7.70 -21.35 20.89
CA PRO A 111 8.48 -21.32 19.66
C PRO A 111 7.64 -21.23 18.40
N LEU A 112 6.50 -21.94 18.32
CA LEU A 112 5.62 -21.92 17.14
C LEU A 112 4.95 -20.56 16.95
N LEU A 113 4.59 -19.87 18.03
CA LEU A 113 3.92 -18.57 17.97
C LEU A 113 4.91 -17.40 17.84
N GLN A 114 6.13 -17.54 18.38
CA GLN A 114 7.14 -16.49 18.31
C GLN A 114 7.93 -16.51 17.00
N MET A 115 8.19 -17.68 16.41
CA MET A 115 8.97 -17.78 15.17
C MET A 115 8.41 -16.91 14.03
N PRO A 116 7.11 -16.90 13.75
CA PRO A 116 6.58 -16.06 12.68
C PRO A 116 6.79 -14.55 12.92
N THR A 117 6.73 -14.10 14.18
CA THR A 117 6.95 -12.68 14.52
C THR A 117 8.40 -12.24 14.36
N ILE A 118 9.36 -13.19 14.46
CA ILE A 118 10.78 -12.92 14.23
C ILE A 118 11.06 -12.73 12.74
N TYR A 119 10.46 -13.55 11.88
CA TYR A 119 10.68 -13.50 10.43
C TYR A 119 9.83 -12.45 9.74
N HIS A 120 8.64 -12.19 10.25
CA HIS A 120 7.68 -11.21 9.72
C HIS A 120 7.47 -10.08 10.72
N LYS A 121 8.27 -9.03 10.60
CA LYS A 121 8.24 -7.86 11.51
C LYS A 121 6.91 -7.11 11.52
N GLU A 122 6.08 -7.33 10.52
CA GLU A 122 4.73 -6.79 10.39
C GLU A 122 3.76 -7.46 11.38
N ILE A 123 4.06 -8.68 11.81
CA ILE A 123 3.27 -9.42 12.80
C ILE A 123 3.72 -9.00 14.19
N ARG A 124 2.86 -8.27 14.87
CA ARG A 124 3.16 -7.80 16.24
C ARG A 124 3.12 -8.91 17.28
N SER A 125 2.09 -9.72 17.22
CA SER A 125 1.86 -10.84 18.14
C SER A 125 0.89 -11.83 17.51
N ILE A 126 0.99 -13.08 17.95
CA ILE A 126 0.03 -14.14 17.63
C ILE A 126 -0.52 -14.63 18.96
N THR A 127 -1.82 -14.58 19.10
CA THR A 127 -2.53 -15.02 20.29
C THR A 127 -3.51 -16.13 19.90
N LEU A 128 -3.46 -17.25 20.60
CA LEU A 128 -4.41 -18.34 20.46
C LEU A 128 -5.40 -18.30 21.64
N TYR A 129 -6.66 -18.45 21.32
CA TYR A 129 -7.75 -18.55 22.26
C TYR A 129 -8.32 -19.95 22.25
N SER A 130 -8.55 -20.53 23.43
CA SER A 130 -9.15 -21.85 23.55
C SER A 130 -9.93 -21.99 24.84
N ASP A 131 -11.01 -22.77 24.80
CA ASP A 131 -11.80 -23.14 25.98
C ASP A 131 -11.03 -24.02 26.96
N ASN A 132 -10.01 -24.73 26.48
CA ASN A 132 -9.18 -25.64 27.27
C ASN A 132 -8.06 -24.91 28.02
N ILE A 133 -7.94 -23.59 27.89
CA ILE A 133 -7.00 -22.77 28.64
C ILE A 133 -7.72 -22.13 29.82
N GLU A 134 -7.43 -22.62 30.99
CA GLU A 134 -7.95 -22.07 32.25
C GLU A 134 -7.10 -20.90 32.76
N VAL A 135 -5.78 -21.01 32.60
CA VAL A 135 -4.80 -20.02 33.07
C VAL A 135 -4.06 -19.43 31.88
N PRO A 136 -4.07 -18.11 31.72
CA PRO A 136 -3.34 -17.44 30.64
C PRO A 136 -1.83 -17.77 30.68
N HIS A 137 -1.23 -18.00 29.50
CA HIS A 137 0.21 -18.14 29.35
C HIS A 137 0.77 -16.95 28.56
N GLY A 138 1.22 -15.94 29.30
CA GLY A 138 1.66 -14.67 28.71
C GLY A 138 0.54 -14.03 27.89
N ASP A 139 0.92 -13.46 26.73
CA ASP A 139 0.00 -12.85 25.76
C ASP A 139 -0.28 -13.80 24.57
N THR A 140 0.23 -15.03 24.62
CA THR A 140 0.21 -15.97 23.49
C THR A 140 -0.91 -17.00 23.56
N LEU A 141 -1.26 -17.46 24.77
CA LEU A 141 -2.32 -18.43 24.99
C LEU A 141 -3.30 -17.88 26.01
N LEU A 142 -4.52 -17.62 25.59
CA LEU A 142 -5.56 -16.99 26.40
C LEU A 142 -6.84 -17.83 26.41
N PRO A 143 -7.62 -17.80 27.51
CA PRO A 143 -8.93 -18.41 27.55
C PRO A 143 -9.90 -17.73 26.58
N MET A 144 -10.85 -18.49 26.04
CA MET A 144 -11.83 -17.99 25.07
C MET A 144 -12.65 -16.83 25.61
N SER A 145 -12.94 -16.80 26.91
CA SER A 145 -13.64 -15.71 27.57
C SER A 145 -12.98 -14.33 27.42
N GLU A 146 -11.66 -14.29 27.21
CA GLU A 146 -10.97 -13.03 26.93
C GLU A 146 -11.18 -12.56 25.47
N ALA A 147 -11.33 -13.48 24.52
CA ALA A 147 -11.69 -13.15 23.14
C ALA A 147 -13.09 -12.55 23.05
N GLU A 148 -14.06 -13.10 23.77
CA GLU A 148 -15.47 -12.65 23.79
C GLU A 148 -15.61 -11.18 24.20
N ASN A 149 -14.71 -10.71 25.05
CA ASN A 149 -14.68 -9.32 25.49
C ASN A 149 -14.07 -8.33 24.49
N GLN A 150 -13.50 -8.83 23.37
CA GLN A 150 -12.86 -8.01 22.35
C GLN A 150 -13.87 -7.52 21.29
N GLN A 151 -13.71 -6.27 20.84
CA GLN A 151 -14.63 -5.69 19.84
C GLN A 151 -14.59 -6.45 18.49
N TRP A 152 -13.44 -7.00 18.12
CA TRP A 152 -13.30 -7.74 16.87
C TRP A 152 -14.02 -9.09 16.87
N TYR A 153 -14.25 -9.68 18.05
CA TYR A 153 -14.89 -10.99 18.18
C TYR A 153 -16.31 -11.02 17.64
N SER A 154 -17.12 -10.01 17.99
CA SER A 154 -18.47 -9.87 17.48
C SER A 154 -18.51 -9.68 15.95
N CYS A 155 -17.54 -8.97 15.40
CA CYS A 155 -17.40 -8.80 13.95
C CYS A 155 -17.05 -10.11 13.25
N LEU A 156 -16.16 -10.91 13.87
CA LEU A 156 -15.74 -12.20 13.34
C LEU A 156 -16.92 -13.18 13.27
N LEU A 157 -17.71 -13.27 14.32
CA LEU A 157 -18.91 -14.13 14.34
C LEU A 157 -19.90 -13.73 13.25
N TYR A 158 -20.15 -12.44 13.10
CA TYR A 158 -21.05 -11.94 12.06
C TYR A 158 -20.59 -12.28 10.65
N THR A 159 -19.28 -12.19 10.37
CA THR A 159 -18.72 -12.53 9.06
C THR A 159 -18.69 -14.04 8.80
N SER A 160 -18.51 -14.86 9.83
CA SER A 160 -18.57 -16.32 9.72
C SER A 160 -19.97 -16.79 9.37
N ASP A 161 -21.01 -16.28 10.07
CA ASP A 161 -22.40 -16.64 9.77
C ASP A 161 -22.82 -16.22 8.35
N ALA A 162 -22.30 -15.09 7.86
CA ALA A 162 -22.61 -14.63 6.50
C ALA A 162 -21.89 -15.43 5.38
N ALA A 163 -20.85 -16.18 5.73
CA ALA A 163 -20.13 -17.03 4.77
C ALA A 163 -20.76 -18.43 4.62
N ASP A 164 -21.59 -18.85 5.57
CA ASP A 164 -22.26 -20.16 5.59
C ASP A 164 -23.67 -20.11 4.94
N GLU A 165 -24.16 -18.92 4.54
CA GLU A 165 -25.40 -18.70 3.76
C GLU A 165 -25.09 -18.60 2.24
#